data_daefe5214ea8221c6c17394dfab8cbdd
#
_entry.id   daefe5214ea8221c6c17394dfab8cbdd
#
_cell.length_a   1.000
_cell.length_b   1.000
_cell.length_c   1.000
_cell.angle_alpha   90.00
_cell.angle_beta   90.00
_cell.angle_gamma   90.00
#
_symmetry.space_group_name_H-M   'P 1'
#
loop_
_entity.id
_entity.type
_entity.pdbx_description
1 polymer ?
#
loop_
_entity_poly.entity_id
_entity_poly.type
_entity_poly.pdbx_seq_one_letter_code
_entity_poly.pdbx_strand_id
1 'polypeptide(L)'
;MFNEYIWNTYLDANGKQVVDFFQKNLSVEYTKGYADFVCKLHKDYCPSKVINNGLFESLSFVCEEIENGTYFFEDGEYSIDSAIEYIYELLKNDYTESQEIFSEFSNYIAEYTTLFAMELPELFIPYYFQFNYNIFEKIAQEFDIALPDVPTKKDYKGRFDFYGEICSVLYDFRTEHNMTPYELCAFLYDFAPKYVGGIDSYIVKDLPEPKSAYFIGGHKDDAFLSDEADTITPWQCNPDTRAGDMIVMYLRSPISAIDSIWRSVSIGFNDPFFYYYRCTYIAKPTKINRISQKKIQSDSVFKELPIVKKNMQGINGVELYPSVYNHLLDIAKSDLTKFNFAIENNHTELKREKDVEDKLVKPFLEKLGFSENDYVQQLQIRVGNHNFKLIPDFVINPVVANGHHSADYHIEVKFSISSSKILDDVKVQARSYAKQLGTFYSIIAAKEGVWISEKADDYTNDILSFSWEELKSET
;
A
#
# COMPACT_ATOMS: atom_id res chain seq x y z
N MET A 1 18.90 -16.03 -0.07
CA MET A 1 19.40 -17.36 0.45
C MET A 1 20.25 -17.13 1.69
N PHE A 2 19.96 -17.83 2.81
CA PHE A 2 20.68 -17.72 4.07
C PHE A 2 22.14 -18.19 3.91
N ASN A 3 23.07 -17.43 4.48
CA ASN A 3 24.51 -17.72 4.44
C ASN A 3 25.07 -17.90 5.84
N GLU A 4 25.33 -19.13 6.22
CA GLU A 4 25.82 -19.49 7.56
C GLU A 4 27.14 -18.81 7.92
N TYR A 5 28.04 -18.59 6.95
CA TYR A 5 29.32 -17.91 7.24
C TYR A 5 29.10 -16.44 7.63
N ILE A 6 28.21 -15.75 6.93
CA ILE A 6 27.87 -14.34 7.25
C ILE A 6 27.16 -14.28 8.60
N TRP A 7 26.22 -15.20 8.84
CA TRP A 7 25.52 -15.31 10.11
C TRP A 7 26.46 -15.57 11.28
N ASN A 8 27.36 -16.53 11.17
CA ASN A 8 28.36 -16.82 12.22
C ASN A 8 29.31 -15.64 12.44
N THR A 9 29.70 -14.93 11.38
CA THR A 9 30.50 -13.70 11.49
C THR A 9 29.77 -12.61 12.27
N TYR A 10 28.46 -12.45 12.03
CA TYR A 10 27.61 -11.53 12.78
C TYR A 10 27.54 -11.94 14.27
N LEU A 11 27.28 -13.21 14.55
CA LEU A 11 27.24 -13.71 15.93
C LEU A 11 28.56 -13.45 16.68
N ASP A 12 29.70 -13.68 16.05
CA ASP A 12 31.01 -13.46 16.65
C ASP A 12 31.37 -11.99 16.86
N ALA A 13 30.79 -11.09 16.03
CA ALA A 13 31.00 -9.65 16.18
C ALA A 13 30.19 -9.08 17.35
N ASN A 14 28.88 -8.94 17.15
CA ASN A 14 27.97 -8.33 18.14
C ASN A 14 26.69 -9.14 18.35
N GLY A 15 26.42 -10.13 17.49
CA GLY A 15 25.15 -10.85 17.47
C GLY A 15 24.85 -11.60 18.74
N LYS A 16 25.89 -12.19 19.40
CA LYS A 16 25.71 -12.88 20.69
C LYS A 16 25.11 -11.98 21.77
N GLN A 17 25.49 -10.70 21.80
CA GLN A 17 24.90 -9.75 22.76
C GLN A 17 23.41 -9.51 22.50
N VAL A 18 22.99 -9.54 21.21
CA VAL A 18 21.59 -9.43 20.82
C VAL A 18 20.82 -10.69 21.20
N VAL A 19 21.40 -11.88 20.97
CA VAL A 19 20.81 -13.16 21.39
C VAL A 19 20.63 -13.19 22.90
N ASP A 20 21.69 -12.86 23.69
CA ASP A 20 21.63 -12.79 25.13
C ASP A 20 20.57 -11.80 25.62
N PHE A 21 20.40 -10.68 24.90
CA PHE A 21 19.38 -9.70 25.20
C PHE A 21 17.97 -10.28 25.05
N PHE A 22 17.68 -10.99 23.95
CA PHE A 22 16.39 -11.64 23.75
C PHE A 22 16.18 -12.76 24.77
N GLN A 23 17.17 -13.62 24.99
CA GLN A 23 17.09 -14.71 25.95
C GLN A 23 16.77 -14.20 27.36
N LYS A 24 17.43 -13.13 27.78
CA LYS A 24 17.22 -12.53 29.09
C LYS A 24 15.85 -11.92 29.26
N ASN A 25 15.31 -11.26 28.23
CA ASN A 25 14.12 -10.44 28.35
C ASN A 25 12.83 -11.17 27.88
N LEU A 26 12.95 -12.28 27.16
CA LEU A 26 11.84 -13.20 26.85
C LEU A 26 11.76 -14.37 27.83
N SER A 27 12.45 -14.31 28.97
CA SER A 27 12.35 -15.31 30.04
C SER A 27 11.17 -14.98 30.96
N VAL A 28 10.31 -15.95 31.25
CA VAL A 28 9.16 -15.82 32.17
C VAL A 28 9.59 -15.38 33.57
N GLU A 29 10.85 -15.65 33.97
CA GLU A 29 11.40 -15.25 35.27
C GLU A 29 11.73 -13.74 35.35
N TYR A 30 11.71 -13.01 34.22
CA TYR A 30 12.18 -11.63 34.16
C TYR A 30 11.07 -10.63 33.88
N THR A 31 10.21 -10.39 34.88
CA THR A 31 9.08 -9.46 34.78
C THR A 31 9.44 -7.98 34.99
N LYS A 32 10.56 -7.69 35.71
CA LYS A 32 11.03 -6.32 35.95
C LYS A 32 11.83 -5.78 34.76
N GLY A 33 11.34 -4.67 34.17
CA GLY A 33 12.02 -3.98 33.06
C GLY A 33 11.48 -4.36 31.68
N TYR A 34 10.37 -5.09 31.63
CA TYR A 34 9.73 -5.46 30.35
C TYR A 34 9.35 -4.22 29.51
N ALA A 35 8.80 -3.18 30.14
CA ALA A 35 8.52 -1.92 29.46
C ALA A 35 9.82 -1.27 28.90
N ASP A 36 10.92 -1.32 29.69
CA ASP A 36 12.22 -0.82 29.23
C ASP A 36 12.78 -1.66 28.08
N PHE A 37 12.56 -2.97 28.10
CA PHE A 37 12.93 -3.89 27.04
C PHE A 37 12.25 -3.54 25.73
N VAL A 38 10.93 -3.39 25.74
CA VAL A 38 10.18 -3.08 24.51
C VAL A 38 10.48 -1.67 24.02
N CYS A 39 10.65 -0.71 24.91
CA CYS A 39 11.11 0.63 24.53
C CYS A 39 12.48 0.59 23.86
N LYS A 40 13.41 -0.21 24.39
CA LYS A 40 14.72 -0.40 23.80
C LYS A 40 14.65 -1.15 22.46
N LEU A 41 13.83 -2.18 22.37
CA LEU A 41 13.55 -2.90 21.13
C LEU A 41 13.02 -1.98 20.03
N HIS A 42 12.03 -1.15 20.36
CA HIS A 42 11.52 -0.14 19.45
C HIS A 42 12.56 0.88 19.05
N LYS A 43 13.37 1.35 19.98
CA LYS A 43 14.39 2.35 19.72
C LYS A 43 15.56 1.83 18.89
N ASP A 44 16.02 0.62 19.21
CA ASP A 44 17.28 0.08 18.67
C ASP A 44 17.04 -0.85 17.48
N TYR A 45 15.89 -1.54 17.42
CA TYR A 45 15.64 -2.62 16.48
C TYR A 45 14.35 -2.47 15.64
N CYS A 46 13.40 -1.62 16.03
CA CYS A 46 12.25 -1.38 15.18
C CYS A 46 12.64 -0.46 14.00
N PRO A 47 12.33 -0.89 12.76
CA PRO A 47 12.66 -0.11 11.57
C PRO A 47 11.95 1.25 11.52
N SER A 48 10.76 1.37 12.13
CA SER A 48 10.09 2.65 12.28
C SER A 48 10.48 3.25 13.63
N LYS A 49 11.08 4.42 13.62
CA LYS A 49 11.34 5.22 14.82
C LYS A 49 10.05 5.84 15.40
N VAL A 50 8.89 5.40 14.96
CA VAL A 50 7.60 5.87 15.47
C VAL A 50 7.34 5.18 16.79
N ILE A 51 7.63 5.88 17.86
CA ILE A 51 7.20 5.48 19.21
C ILE A 51 5.67 5.64 19.24
N ASN A 52 4.96 4.53 19.11
CA ASN A 52 3.53 4.54 19.39
C ASN A 52 3.36 4.61 20.92
N ASN A 53 2.90 5.75 21.42
CA ASN A 53 2.63 5.92 22.85
C ASN A 53 1.63 4.86 23.37
N GLY A 54 0.71 4.40 22.53
CA GLY A 54 -0.20 3.30 22.86
C GLY A 54 0.49 1.98 23.14
N LEU A 55 1.59 1.68 22.47
CA LEU A 55 2.39 0.47 22.75
C LEU A 55 2.94 0.46 24.18
N PHE A 56 3.38 1.61 24.68
CA PHE A 56 3.91 1.73 26.04
C PHE A 56 2.83 1.47 27.10
N GLU A 57 1.63 1.97 26.89
CA GLU A 57 0.49 1.75 27.79
C GLU A 57 0.04 0.29 27.78
N SER A 58 -0.04 -0.33 26.61
CA SER A 58 -0.41 -1.74 26.46
C SER A 58 0.61 -2.69 27.07
N LEU A 59 1.90 -2.36 26.94
CA LEU A 59 2.97 -3.15 27.57
C LEU A 59 2.97 -3.07 29.10
N SER A 60 2.53 -1.94 29.64
CA SER A 60 2.33 -1.81 31.09
C SER A 60 1.25 -2.76 31.59
N PHE A 61 0.17 -2.94 30.81
CA PHE A 61 -0.88 -3.94 31.09
C PHE A 61 -0.32 -5.38 31.08
N VAL A 62 0.47 -5.74 30.09
CA VAL A 62 1.09 -7.07 30.01
C VAL A 62 2.03 -7.32 31.20
N CYS A 63 2.81 -6.34 31.61
CA CYS A 63 3.65 -6.45 32.81
C CYS A 63 2.79 -6.70 34.07
N GLU A 64 1.64 -6.05 34.18
CA GLU A 64 0.71 -6.21 35.30
C GLU A 64 0.10 -7.63 35.33
N GLU A 65 -0.28 -8.18 34.18
CA GLU A 65 -0.79 -9.55 34.07
C GLU A 65 0.27 -10.61 34.42
N ILE A 66 1.52 -10.45 33.95
CA ILE A 66 2.63 -11.34 34.30
C ILE A 66 2.95 -11.25 35.80
N GLU A 67 2.96 -10.04 36.37
CA GLU A 67 3.17 -9.85 37.83
C GLU A 67 2.06 -10.51 38.67
N ASN A 68 0.85 -10.61 38.14
CA ASN A 68 -0.30 -11.28 38.72
C ASN A 68 -0.27 -12.81 38.54
N GLY A 69 0.71 -13.36 37.81
CA GLY A 69 0.89 -14.79 37.59
C GLY A 69 -0.08 -15.37 36.57
N THR A 70 -0.56 -14.55 35.64
CA THR A 70 -1.42 -15.02 34.56
C THR A 70 -0.56 -15.71 33.49
N TYR A 71 -0.80 -16.99 33.26
CA TYR A 71 -0.20 -17.79 32.20
C TYR A 71 -1.25 -18.11 31.16
N PHE A 72 -0.85 -18.05 29.86
CA PHE A 72 -1.75 -18.38 28.76
C PHE A 72 -1.85 -19.88 28.51
N PHE A 73 -0.78 -20.63 28.79
CA PHE A 73 -0.73 -22.05 28.50
C PHE A 73 -0.68 -22.89 29.77
N GLU A 74 -1.42 -23.99 29.76
CA GLU A 74 -1.33 -25.01 30.79
C GLU A 74 -0.09 -25.88 30.57
N ASP A 75 0.36 -26.61 31.63
CA ASP A 75 1.43 -27.59 31.49
C ASP A 75 1.08 -28.66 30.45
N GLY A 76 1.84 -28.76 29.38
CA GLY A 76 1.62 -29.73 28.32
C GLY A 76 2.61 -29.61 27.15
N GLU A 77 2.59 -30.58 26.27
CA GLU A 77 3.31 -30.52 25.00
C GLU A 77 2.38 -29.98 23.91
N TYR A 78 2.79 -28.91 23.25
CA TYR A 78 2.04 -28.26 22.18
C TYR A 78 2.80 -28.34 20.86
N SER A 79 2.06 -28.56 19.77
CA SER A 79 2.46 -28.15 18.42
C SER A 79 1.97 -26.72 18.16
N ILE A 80 2.49 -26.04 17.13
CA ILE A 80 2.04 -24.70 16.76
C ILE A 80 0.51 -24.70 16.53
N ASP A 81 -0.01 -25.68 15.78
CA ASP A 81 -1.45 -25.78 15.48
C ASP A 81 -2.29 -25.95 16.75
N SER A 82 -1.87 -26.88 17.67
CA SER A 82 -2.62 -27.11 18.91
C SER A 82 -2.53 -25.93 19.86
N ALA A 83 -1.43 -25.21 19.89
CA ALA A 83 -1.27 -23.99 20.69
C ALA A 83 -2.14 -22.85 20.13
N ILE A 84 -2.17 -22.64 18.83
CA ILE A 84 -3.05 -21.65 18.17
C ILE A 84 -4.52 -21.97 18.43
N GLU A 85 -4.93 -23.24 18.31
CA GLU A 85 -6.30 -23.64 18.61
C GLU A 85 -6.65 -23.43 20.10
N TYR A 86 -5.72 -23.72 20.99
CA TYR A 86 -5.89 -23.46 22.42
C TYR A 86 -6.06 -21.97 22.72
N ILE A 87 -5.21 -21.10 22.17
CA ILE A 87 -5.36 -19.64 22.29
C ILE A 87 -6.71 -19.18 21.73
N TYR A 88 -7.11 -19.74 20.58
CA TYR A 88 -8.40 -19.40 19.97
C TYR A 88 -9.58 -19.69 20.90
N GLU A 89 -9.59 -20.87 21.55
CA GLU A 89 -10.67 -21.25 22.48
C GLU A 89 -10.61 -20.41 23.76
N LEU A 90 -9.41 -20.06 24.27
CA LEU A 90 -9.29 -19.15 25.42
C LEU A 90 -9.87 -17.77 25.09
N LEU A 91 -9.46 -17.17 24.00
CA LEU A 91 -9.93 -15.85 23.59
C LEU A 91 -11.45 -15.84 23.31
N LYS A 92 -12.01 -16.94 22.79
CA LYS A 92 -13.43 -17.06 22.52
C LYS A 92 -14.31 -17.12 23.78
N ASN A 93 -13.78 -17.61 24.90
CA ASN A 93 -14.54 -17.71 26.16
C ASN A 93 -14.72 -16.35 26.86
N ASP A 94 -13.83 -15.42 26.63
CA ASP A 94 -13.85 -14.10 27.28
C ASP A 94 -14.70 -13.05 26.54
N TYR A 95 -15.11 -13.31 25.31
CA TYR A 95 -15.81 -12.34 24.46
C TYR A 95 -17.11 -12.88 23.87
N THR A 96 -18.12 -12.04 23.81
CA THR A 96 -19.45 -12.39 23.28
C THR A 96 -19.53 -12.43 21.76
N GLU A 97 -18.63 -11.76 21.06
CA GLU A 97 -18.56 -11.72 19.58
C GLU A 97 -17.17 -12.04 19.07
N SER A 98 -17.04 -13.10 18.28
CA SER A 98 -15.76 -13.58 17.73
C SER A 98 -14.96 -12.54 16.90
N GLN A 99 -15.62 -11.55 16.32
CA GLN A 99 -14.94 -10.50 15.55
C GLN A 99 -14.19 -9.49 16.44
N GLU A 100 -14.69 -9.21 17.64
CA GLU A 100 -14.04 -8.27 18.57
C GLU A 100 -12.72 -8.83 19.09
N ILE A 101 -12.67 -10.11 19.40
CA ILE A 101 -11.48 -10.83 19.88
C ILE A 101 -10.32 -10.70 18.88
N PHE A 102 -10.59 -11.04 17.62
CA PHE A 102 -9.56 -11.03 16.59
C PHE A 102 -9.14 -9.63 16.20
N SER A 103 -10.05 -8.64 16.31
CA SER A 103 -9.71 -7.23 16.16
C SER A 103 -8.76 -6.77 17.26
N GLU A 104 -9.01 -7.19 18.49
CA GLU A 104 -8.17 -6.87 19.64
C GLU A 104 -6.81 -7.52 19.52
N PHE A 105 -6.75 -8.82 19.24
CA PHE A 105 -5.48 -9.51 18.96
C PHE A 105 -4.66 -8.78 17.89
N SER A 106 -5.30 -8.40 16.76
CA SER A 106 -4.60 -7.69 15.68
C SER A 106 -4.09 -6.31 16.10
N ASN A 107 -4.81 -5.62 17.00
CA ASN A 107 -4.41 -4.30 17.48
C ASN A 107 -3.24 -4.37 18.46
N TYR A 108 -3.19 -5.41 19.29
CA TYR A 108 -2.20 -5.64 20.35
C TYR A 108 -1.32 -6.86 20.05
N ILE A 109 -1.03 -7.09 18.78
CA ILE A 109 -0.31 -8.30 18.35
C ILE A 109 1.08 -8.39 18.98
N ALA A 110 1.79 -7.27 19.12
CA ALA A 110 3.13 -7.27 19.72
C ALA A 110 3.09 -7.77 21.16
N GLU A 111 2.08 -7.35 21.91
CA GLU A 111 1.88 -7.69 23.30
C GLU A 111 1.52 -9.18 23.47
N TYR A 112 0.46 -9.64 22.81
CA TYR A 112 0.03 -11.03 22.90
C TYR A 112 1.13 -12.00 22.43
N THR A 113 1.76 -11.71 21.30
CA THR A 113 2.77 -12.61 20.74
C THR A 113 4.07 -12.61 21.55
N THR A 114 4.36 -11.54 22.28
CA THR A 114 5.48 -11.53 23.23
C THR A 114 5.20 -12.46 24.40
N LEU A 115 3.99 -12.44 24.96
CA LEU A 115 3.59 -13.38 26.01
C LEU A 115 3.67 -14.82 25.53
N PHE A 116 3.15 -15.12 24.34
CA PHE A 116 3.25 -16.46 23.77
C PHE A 116 4.70 -16.92 23.60
N ALA A 117 5.58 -16.02 23.12
CA ALA A 117 6.99 -16.30 22.96
C ALA A 117 7.74 -16.45 24.31
N MET A 118 7.26 -15.81 25.37
CA MET A 118 7.80 -16.00 26.72
C MET A 118 7.45 -17.38 27.30
N GLU A 119 6.22 -17.85 27.09
CA GLU A 119 5.75 -19.12 27.63
C GLU A 119 6.18 -20.32 26.76
N LEU A 120 6.11 -20.18 25.43
CA LEU A 120 6.44 -21.23 24.46
C LEU A 120 7.42 -20.70 23.38
N PRO A 121 8.68 -20.34 23.77
CA PRO A 121 9.64 -19.73 22.87
C PRO A 121 10.02 -20.63 21.68
N GLU A 122 9.89 -21.94 21.84
CA GLU A 122 10.17 -22.91 20.76
C GLU A 122 9.13 -22.85 19.63
N LEU A 123 7.91 -22.37 19.91
CA LEU A 123 6.80 -22.36 18.96
C LEU A 123 6.49 -20.96 18.46
N PHE A 124 6.57 -19.96 19.30
CA PHE A 124 6.13 -18.61 19.02
C PHE A 124 7.28 -17.61 18.94
N ILE A 125 7.09 -16.59 18.10
CA ILE A 125 7.95 -15.42 18.04
C ILE A 125 7.17 -14.18 18.50
N PRO A 126 7.81 -13.21 19.18
CA PRO A 126 7.20 -11.90 19.38
C PRO A 126 7.08 -11.20 18.00
N TYR A 127 5.91 -10.67 17.65
CA TYR A 127 5.70 -10.04 16.34
C TYR A 127 5.84 -8.51 16.43
N TYR A 128 6.95 -7.97 15.96
CA TYR A 128 7.24 -6.53 16.00
C TYR A 128 7.26 -5.86 14.62
N PHE A 129 6.69 -6.52 13.61
CA PHE A 129 6.60 -5.96 12.25
C PHE A 129 5.29 -5.20 11.98
N GLN A 130 4.45 -4.98 12.99
CA GLN A 130 3.30 -4.10 12.86
C GLN A 130 3.75 -2.71 12.39
N PHE A 131 3.12 -2.15 11.37
CA PHE A 131 3.50 -0.95 10.61
C PHE A 131 4.76 -1.09 9.72
N ASN A 132 5.41 -2.24 9.71
CA ASN A 132 6.63 -2.51 8.98
C ASN A 132 6.59 -3.86 8.27
N TYR A 133 5.41 -4.38 7.99
CA TYR A 133 5.25 -5.68 7.36
C TYR A 133 5.98 -5.78 6.01
N ASN A 134 6.06 -4.69 5.26
CA ASN A 134 6.85 -4.60 4.04
C ASN A 134 8.35 -4.94 4.24
N ILE A 135 8.91 -4.64 5.40
CA ILE A 135 10.30 -5.02 5.73
C ILE A 135 10.39 -6.51 5.99
N PHE A 136 9.40 -7.08 6.66
CA PHE A 136 9.32 -8.52 6.88
C PHE A 136 9.17 -9.29 5.54
N GLU A 137 8.32 -8.80 4.63
CA GLU A 137 8.23 -9.37 3.27
C GLU A 137 9.58 -9.34 2.55
N LYS A 138 10.33 -8.24 2.67
CA LYS A 138 11.65 -8.15 2.04
C LYS A 138 12.67 -9.09 2.67
N ILE A 139 12.66 -9.24 4.00
CA ILE A 139 13.48 -10.23 4.71
C ILE A 139 13.13 -11.63 4.19
N ALA A 140 11.85 -11.96 4.14
CA ALA A 140 11.39 -13.24 3.68
C ALA A 140 11.81 -13.54 2.24
N GLN A 141 11.68 -12.57 1.34
CA GLN A 141 12.13 -12.69 -0.04
C GLN A 141 13.66 -12.88 -0.15
N GLU A 142 14.46 -12.14 0.62
CA GLU A 142 15.93 -12.24 0.58
C GLU A 142 16.44 -13.58 1.10
N PHE A 143 15.79 -14.12 2.12
CA PHE A 143 16.23 -15.35 2.80
C PHE A 143 15.43 -16.60 2.41
N ASP A 144 14.63 -16.53 1.34
CA ASP A 144 13.81 -17.63 0.80
C ASP A 144 12.80 -18.20 1.83
N ILE A 145 12.25 -17.35 2.70
CA ILE A 145 11.19 -17.71 3.65
C ILE A 145 9.84 -17.60 2.94
N ALA A 146 9.12 -18.71 2.81
CA ALA A 146 7.82 -18.75 2.12
C ALA A 146 6.70 -18.23 3.02
N LEU A 147 6.47 -16.93 3.06
CA LEU A 147 5.38 -16.35 3.83
C LEU A 147 4.00 -16.79 3.29
N PRO A 148 3.02 -16.99 4.18
CA PRO A 148 1.65 -17.25 3.78
C PRO A 148 1.00 -16.02 3.11
N ASP A 149 -0.11 -16.24 2.39
CA ASP A 149 -0.87 -15.19 1.74
C ASP A 149 -1.49 -14.23 2.78
N VAL A 150 -1.31 -12.94 2.57
CA VAL A 150 -1.86 -11.91 3.48
C VAL A 150 -3.39 -11.94 3.46
N PRO A 151 -4.05 -12.17 4.59
CA PRO A 151 -5.50 -12.23 4.68
C PRO A 151 -6.15 -10.88 4.34
N THR A 152 -7.41 -10.90 3.91
CA THR A 152 -8.12 -9.66 3.57
C THR A 152 -8.43 -8.81 4.80
N LYS A 153 -8.64 -7.51 4.61
CA LYS A 153 -8.93 -6.56 5.70
C LYS A 153 -10.07 -7.00 6.64
N LYS A 154 -11.10 -7.68 6.13
CA LYS A 154 -12.28 -8.09 6.90
C LYS A 154 -12.18 -9.49 7.51
N ASP A 155 -11.15 -10.21 7.16
CA ASP A 155 -10.90 -11.56 7.66
C ASP A 155 -10.07 -11.50 8.93
N TYR A 156 -10.71 -11.16 10.03
CA TYR A 156 -10.07 -11.05 11.34
C TYR A 156 -9.56 -12.39 11.87
N LYS A 157 -10.33 -13.48 11.65
CA LYS A 157 -9.88 -14.82 12.02
C LYS A 157 -8.67 -15.22 11.18
N GLY A 158 -8.72 -15.01 9.87
CA GLY A 158 -7.59 -15.27 8.98
C GLY A 158 -6.32 -14.51 9.39
N ARG A 159 -6.42 -13.32 10.01
CA ARG A 159 -5.23 -12.63 10.54
C ARG A 159 -4.64 -13.34 11.76
N PHE A 160 -5.48 -13.90 12.61
CA PHE A 160 -5.00 -14.69 13.74
C PHE A 160 -4.32 -15.97 13.23
N ASP A 161 -4.99 -16.71 12.34
CA ASP A 161 -4.45 -17.92 11.71
C ASP A 161 -3.12 -17.62 10.98
N PHE A 162 -3.05 -16.47 10.29
CA PHE A 162 -1.86 -15.98 9.60
C PHE A 162 -0.64 -15.81 10.52
N TYR A 163 -0.84 -15.36 11.76
CA TYR A 163 0.25 -15.33 12.72
C TYR A 163 0.75 -16.76 13.05
N GLY A 164 -0.14 -17.72 13.23
CA GLY A 164 0.24 -19.11 13.44
C GLY A 164 1.01 -19.71 12.26
N GLU A 165 0.57 -19.41 11.04
CA GLU A 165 1.28 -19.83 9.82
C GLU A 165 2.66 -19.17 9.72
N ILE A 166 2.81 -17.88 10.08
CA ILE A 166 4.13 -17.22 10.19
C ILE A 166 5.03 -17.96 11.19
N CYS A 167 4.51 -18.30 12.36
CA CYS A 167 5.28 -19.05 13.36
C CYS A 167 5.75 -20.41 12.81
N SER A 168 4.87 -21.12 12.09
CA SER A 168 5.19 -22.39 11.45
C SER A 168 6.34 -22.27 10.44
N VAL A 169 6.23 -21.32 9.51
CA VAL A 169 7.26 -21.08 8.49
C VAL A 169 8.60 -20.67 9.12
N LEU A 170 8.56 -19.82 10.16
CA LEU A 170 9.77 -19.40 10.87
C LEU A 170 10.36 -20.50 11.77
N TYR A 171 9.52 -21.38 12.30
CA TYR A 171 9.98 -22.58 13.00
C TYR A 171 10.76 -23.50 12.04
N ASP A 172 10.24 -23.75 10.84
CA ASP A 172 10.92 -24.55 9.82
C ASP A 172 12.25 -23.92 9.42
N PHE A 173 12.25 -22.60 9.12
CA PHE A 173 13.48 -21.85 8.80
C PHE A 173 14.51 -21.94 9.94
N ARG A 174 14.09 -21.72 11.18
CA ARG A 174 14.95 -21.82 12.35
C ARG A 174 15.57 -23.21 12.50
N THR A 175 14.76 -24.25 12.33
CA THR A 175 15.16 -25.65 12.46
C THR A 175 16.13 -26.06 11.36
N GLU A 176 15.88 -25.66 10.11
CA GLU A 176 16.75 -25.90 8.96
C GLU A 176 18.15 -25.32 9.19
N HIS A 177 18.22 -24.15 9.81
CA HIS A 177 19.49 -23.44 10.04
C HIS A 177 20.06 -23.63 11.46
N ASN A 178 19.52 -24.58 12.25
CA ASN A 178 19.97 -24.91 13.61
C ASN A 178 20.04 -23.69 14.54
N MET A 179 19.10 -22.76 14.43
CA MET A 179 19.02 -21.58 15.30
C MET A 179 18.19 -21.88 16.55
N THR A 180 18.58 -21.30 17.67
CA THR A 180 17.73 -21.21 18.85
C THR A 180 16.62 -20.21 18.65
N PRO A 181 15.51 -20.22 19.43
CA PRO A 181 14.46 -19.20 19.34
C PRO A 181 14.98 -17.76 19.46
N TYR A 182 15.95 -17.55 20.33
CA TYR A 182 16.54 -16.23 20.57
C TYR A 182 17.49 -15.79 19.45
N GLU A 183 18.15 -16.73 18.79
CA GLU A 183 18.91 -16.47 17.56
C GLU A 183 17.97 -16.09 16.40
N LEU A 184 16.80 -16.73 16.31
CA LEU A 184 15.77 -16.32 15.34
C LEU A 184 15.30 -14.87 15.62
N CYS A 185 15.07 -14.51 16.88
CA CYS A 185 14.74 -13.12 17.23
C CYS A 185 15.87 -12.15 16.84
N ALA A 186 17.12 -12.49 17.13
CA ALA A 186 18.27 -11.67 16.74
C ALA A 186 18.39 -11.57 15.20
N PHE A 187 18.09 -12.65 14.48
CA PHE A 187 18.03 -12.65 13.03
C PHE A 187 16.94 -11.69 12.52
N LEU A 188 15.70 -11.83 13.00
CA LEU A 188 14.56 -11.06 12.51
C LEU A 188 14.63 -9.57 12.85
N TYR A 189 15.16 -9.20 14.02
CA TYR A 189 15.05 -7.84 14.55
C TYR A 189 16.37 -7.06 14.57
N ASP A 190 17.51 -7.70 14.33
CA ASP A 190 18.79 -7.01 14.24
C ASP A 190 19.54 -7.29 12.94
N PHE A 191 19.82 -8.56 12.64
CA PHE A 191 20.64 -8.94 11.49
C PHE A 191 19.92 -8.67 10.15
N ALA A 192 18.78 -9.31 9.94
CA ALA A 192 18.10 -9.28 8.65
C ALA A 192 17.59 -7.88 8.26
N PRO A 193 17.01 -7.06 9.16
CA PRO A 193 16.68 -5.68 8.84
C PRO A 193 17.88 -4.85 8.39
N LYS A 194 19.03 -5.00 9.03
CA LYS A 194 20.26 -4.31 8.61
C LYS A 194 20.77 -4.82 7.28
N TYR A 195 20.69 -6.12 7.05
CA TYR A 195 21.12 -6.75 5.80
C TYR A 195 20.31 -6.25 4.61
N VAL A 196 18.99 -6.19 4.73
CA VAL A 196 18.10 -5.70 3.67
C VAL A 196 18.00 -4.16 3.59
N GLY A 197 18.69 -3.43 4.47
CA GLY A 197 18.71 -1.96 4.51
C GLY A 197 17.53 -1.32 5.25
N GLY A 198 16.76 -2.08 6.03
CA GLY A 198 15.70 -1.59 6.89
C GLY A 198 14.69 -0.70 6.15
N ILE A 199 14.10 0.26 6.87
CA ILE A 199 13.15 1.24 6.32
C ILE A 199 13.79 2.09 5.21
N ASP A 200 15.08 2.42 5.31
CA ASP A 200 15.78 3.22 4.31
C ASP A 200 15.76 2.60 2.92
N SER A 201 15.59 1.29 2.82
CA SER A 201 15.47 0.57 1.55
C SER A 201 14.13 0.78 0.83
N TYR A 202 13.12 1.27 1.55
CA TYR A 202 11.80 1.60 1.02
C TYR A 202 11.61 3.11 0.81
N ILE A 203 12.45 3.91 1.46
CA ILE A 203 12.35 5.37 1.37
C ILE A 203 13.07 5.85 0.11
N VAL A 204 12.31 6.42 -0.79
CA VAL A 204 12.84 7.08 -1.99
C VAL A 204 13.34 8.46 -1.59
N LYS A 205 14.67 8.69 -1.64
CA LYS A 205 15.30 9.96 -1.26
C LYS A 205 15.06 11.04 -2.32
N ASP A 206 15.28 10.69 -3.58
CA ASP A 206 15.03 11.57 -4.73
C ASP A 206 13.62 11.28 -5.25
N LEU A 207 12.65 11.98 -4.67
CA LEU A 207 11.24 11.77 -4.99
C LEU A 207 10.94 12.19 -6.42
N PRO A 208 10.28 11.32 -7.21
CA PRO A 208 9.79 11.69 -8.52
C PRO A 208 8.72 12.78 -8.43
N GLU A 209 8.41 13.40 -9.56
CA GLU A 209 7.27 14.30 -9.67
C GLU A 209 5.97 13.55 -9.29
N PRO A 210 5.08 14.22 -8.53
CA PRO A 210 3.85 13.58 -8.07
C PRO A 210 2.92 13.29 -9.24
N LYS A 211 2.34 12.09 -9.25
CA LYS A 211 1.34 11.69 -10.25
C LYS A 211 -0.08 11.72 -9.71
N SER A 212 -0.25 11.56 -8.41
CA SER A 212 -1.54 11.55 -7.72
C SER A 212 -1.50 12.32 -6.41
N ALA A 213 -2.67 12.67 -5.91
CA ALA A 213 -2.84 13.21 -4.58
C ALA A 213 -3.92 12.44 -3.82
N TYR A 214 -3.74 12.25 -2.52
CA TYR A 214 -4.67 11.51 -1.67
C TYR A 214 -4.99 12.28 -0.40
N PHE A 215 -6.24 12.21 0.04
CA PHE A 215 -6.61 12.66 1.37
C PHE A 215 -6.25 11.62 2.42
N ILE A 216 -5.80 12.10 3.58
CA ILE A 216 -5.69 11.32 4.80
C ILE A 216 -6.28 12.12 5.98
N GLY A 217 -6.73 11.41 7.01
CA GLY A 217 -7.28 12.01 8.22
C GLY A 217 -6.32 11.85 9.39
N GLY A 218 -6.11 12.93 10.17
CA GLY A 218 -5.38 12.92 11.42
C GLY A 218 -6.27 13.35 12.60
N HIS A 219 -5.78 13.09 13.82
CA HIS A 219 -6.36 13.59 15.06
C HIS A 219 -5.77 14.97 15.38
N LYS A 220 -6.36 15.69 16.35
CA LYS A 220 -5.82 16.97 16.81
C LYS A 220 -4.37 16.86 17.33
N ASP A 221 -4.07 15.70 17.92
CA ASP A 221 -2.76 15.43 18.53
C ASP A 221 -1.70 15.11 17.48
N ASP A 222 -2.09 14.87 16.21
CA ASP A 222 -1.17 14.68 15.09
C ASP A 222 -0.71 16.02 14.47
N ALA A 223 -1.28 17.14 14.90
CA ALA A 223 -0.99 18.46 14.31
C ALA A 223 0.48 18.86 14.45
N PHE A 224 1.16 18.42 15.51
CA PHE A 224 2.58 18.71 15.75
C PHE A 224 3.51 18.06 14.72
N LEU A 225 3.11 16.91 14.12
CA LEU A 225 3.93 16.19 13.17
C LEU A 225 4.32 17.05 11.97
N SER A 226 3.48 17.99 11.58
CA SER A 226 3.77 18.92 10.49
C SER A 226 4.79 20.01 10.86
N ASP A 227 5.20 20.11 12.11
CA ASP A 227 6.28 20.99 12.58
C ASP A 227 7.66 20.34 12.54
N GLU A 228 7.70 19.02 12.37
CA GLU A 228 8.92 18.21 12.37
C GLU A 228 9.33 17.86 10.93
N ALA A 229 10.25 18.63 10.36
CA ALA A 229 10.63 18.51 8.96
C ALA A 229 11.20 17.12 8.55
N ASP A 230 11.85 16.44 9.48
CA ASP A 230 12.51 15.14 9.24
C ASP A 230 11.65 13.93 9.60
N THR A 231 10.38 14.16 9.95
CA THR A 231 9.46 13.08 10.30
C THR A 231 9.17 12.19 9.11
N ILE A 232 9.41 10.87 9.29
CA ILE A 232 8.91 9.81 8.43
C ILE A 232 7.98 8.96 9.28
N THR A 233 6.73 8.84 8.88
CA THR A 233 5.73 8.09 9.65
C THR A 233 4.83 7.25 8.74
N PRO A 234 4.50 6.00 9.13
CA PRO A 234 3.48 5.22 8.43
C PRO A 234 2.11 5.85 8.65
N TRP A 235 1.31 5.90 7.61
CA TRP A 235 -0.04 6.44 7.68
C TRP A 235 -1.02 5.66 6.85
N GLN A 236 -2.26 5.59 7.30
CA GLN A 236 -3.32 4.99 6.51
C GLN A 236 -3.52 5.76 5.21
N CYS A 237 -3.32 5.10 4.07
CA CYS A 237 -3.49 5.68 2.75
C CYS A 237 -4.05 4.66 1.75
N ASN A 238 -4.04 5.00 0.48
CA ASN A 238 -4.39 4.09 -0.61
C ASN A 238 -3.18 3.16 -0.90
N PRO A 239 -3.36 1.83 -1.05
CA PRO A 239 -2.27 0.92 -1.42
C PRO A 239 -1.68 1.22 -2.81
N ASP A 240 -2.43 1.93 -3.67
CA ASP A 240 -1.93 2.38 -4.97
C ASP A 240 -1.02 3.62 -4.91
N THR A 241 -0.79 4.18 -3.70
CA THR A 241 0.10 5.33 -3.52
C THR A 241 1.51 4.99 -4.00
N ARG A 242 2.12 5.92 -4.73
CA ARG A 242 3.50 5.81 -5.24
C ARG A 242 4.43 6.80 -4.53
N ALA A 243 5.70 6.47 -4.46
CA ALA A 243 6.69 7.44 -4.00
C ALA A 243 6.61 8.73 -4.82
N GLY A 244 6.59 9.86 -4.14
CA GLY A 244 6.42 11.17 -4.74
C GLY A 244 4.99 11.70 -4.75
N ASP A 245 3.97 10.88 -4.58
CA ASP A 245 2.58 11.35 -4.54
C ASP A 245 2.32 12.33 -3.39
N MET A 246 1.36 13.21 -3.59
CA MET A 246 0.98 14.24 -2.63
C MET A 246 -0.06 13.69 -1.66
N ILE A 247 0.14 13.95 -0.37
CA ILE A 247 -0.73 13.48 0.70
C ILE A 247 -1.29 14.69 1.46
N VAL A 248 -2.59 14.86 1.41
CA VAL A 248 -3.29 16.01 2.00
C VAL A 248 -3.89 15.63 3.34
N MET A 249 -3.36 16.18 4.41
CA MET A 249 -3.80 15.92 5.79
C MET A 249 -4.99 16.77 6.17
N TYR A 250 -6.08 16.12 6.50
CA TYR A 250 -7.25 16.75 7.14
C TYR A 250 -7.30 16.37 8.61
N LEU A 251 -7.18 17.34 9.49
CA LEU A 251 -7.32 17.14 10.93
C LEU A 251 -8.81 17.13 11.31
N ARG A 252 -9.23 16.06 11.99
CA ARG A 252 -10.61 15.88 12.46
C ARG A 252 -10.98 16.87 13.57
N SER A 253 -12.23 16.80 14.03
CA SER A 253 -12.70 17.60 15.18
C SER A 253 -11.76 17.46 16.39
N PRO A 254 -11.47 18.58 17.10
CA PRO A 254 -12.12 19.90 17.00
C PRO A 254 -11.53 20.84 15.92
N ILE A 255 -10.42 20.49 15.27
CA ILE A 255 -9.74 21.36 14.29
C ILE A 255 -10.57 21.47 13.00
N SER A 256 -11.04 20.35 12.47
CA SER A 256 -11.91 20.23 11.29
C SER A 256 -11.42 21.07 10.09
N ALA A 257 -10.19 20.84 9.65
CA ALA A 257 -9.56 21.59 8.56
C ALA A 257 -8.51 20.77 7.81
N ILE A 258 -8.28 21.09 6.54
CA ILE A 258 -7.06 20.69 5.83
C ILE A 258 -5.93 21.54 6.41
N ASP A 259 -4.86 20.90 6.89
CA ASP A 259 -3.81 21.53 7.69
C ASP A 259 -2.44 21.54 6.99
N SER A 260 -2.08 20.44 6.37
CA SER A 260 -0.75 20.24 5.80
C SER A 260 -0.77 19.34 4.57
N ILE A 261 0.28 19.42 3.78
CA ILE A 261 0.51 18.57 2.62
C ILE A 261 1.84 17.88 2.80
N TRP A 262 1.87 16.58 2.55
CA TRP A 262 3.00 15.68 2.72
C TRP A 262 3.37 15.04 1.39
N ARG A 263 4.52 14.39 1.34
CA ARG A 263 4.91 13.53 0.23
C ARG A 263 4.88 12.08 0.70
N SER A 264 4.35 11.19 -0.13
CA SER A 264 4.63 9.77 0.04
C SER A 264 6.10 9.51 -0.31
N VAL A 265 6.81 8.83 0.56
CA VAL A 265 8.23 8.49 0.36
C VAL A 265 8.43 7.01 0.07
N SER A 266 7.36 6.25 -0.06
CA SER A 266 7.35 4.84 -0.41
C SER A 266 6.19 4.51 -1.35
N ILE A 267 6.17 3.28 -1.87
CA ILE A 267 4.95 2.69 -2.43
C ILE A 267 3.97 2.39 -1.30
N GLY A 268 2.69 2.34 -1.61
CA GLY A 268 1.68 1.85 -0.68
C GLY A 268 1.80 0.34 -0.45
N PHE A 269 1.47 -0.12 0.75
CA PHE A 269 1.51 -1.53 1.13
C PHE A 269 0.34 -1.89 2.05
N ASN A 270 0.07 -3.18 2.19
CA ASN A 270 -0.88 -3.69 3.16
C ASN A 270 -0.12 -4.28 4.36
N ASP A 271 -0.59 -4.00 5.56
CA ASP A 271 -0.07 -4.59 6.78
C ASP A 271 -1.21 -5.34 7.48
N PRO A 272 -1.13 -6.67 7.62
CA PRO A 272 -2.22 -7.48 8.13
C PRO A 272 -2.59 -7.17 9.57
N PHE A 273 -1.65 -6.64 10.35
CA PHE A 273 -1.86 -6.32 11.76
C PHE A 273 -2.01 -4.84 12.05
N PHE A 274 -1.98 -4.00 11.02
CA PHE A 274 -2.35 -2.61 11.17
C PHE A 274 -3.88 -2.45 11.20
N TYR A 275 -4.40 -1.71 12.17
CA TYR A 275 -5.86 -1.47 12.31
C TYR A 275 -6.51 -1.05 10.99
N TYR A 276 -5.86 -0.19 10.23
CA TYR A 276 -6.36 0.28 8.96
C TYR A 276 -6.00 -0.60 7.77
N TYR A 277 -5.08 -1.55 7.92
CA TYR A 277 -4.65 -2.50 6.91
C TYR A 277 -3.82 -1.91 5.74
N ARG A 278 -4.06 -0.66 5.35
CA ARG A 278 -3.44 -0.01 4.20
C ARG A 278 -2.55 1.13 4.66
N CYS A 279 -1.27 1.11 4.24
CA CYS A 279 -0.25 2.04 4.68
C CYS A 279 0.53 2.66 3.52
N THR A 280 1.12 3.82 3.80
CA THR A 280 2.29 4.37 3.11
C THR A 280 3.15 5.12 4.11
N TYR A 281 4.43 5.31 3.83
CA TYR A 281 5.25 6.23 4.61
C TYR A 281 5.10 7.65 4.07
N ILE A 282 4.76 8.58 4.94
CA ILE A 282 4.65 10.00 4.62
C ILE A 282 5.78 10.79 5.27
N ALA A 283 6.29 11.79 4.58
CA ALA A 283 7.37 12.67 5.02
C ALA A 283 7.27 14.06 4.38
N LYS A 284 8.26 14.91 4.66
CA LYS A 284 8.39 16.26 4.09
C LYS A 284 7.10 17.08 4.24
N PRO A 285 6.60 17.28 5.46
CA PRO A 285 5.40 18.06 5.68
C PRO A 285 5.58 19.52 5.26
N THR A 286 4.54 20.07 4.65
CA THR A 286 4.43 21.48 4.36
C THR A 286 3.13 22.01 4.96
N LYS A 287 3.22 22.90 5.93
CA LYS A 287 2.03 23.58 6.45
C LYS A 287 1.45 24.51 5.41
N ILE A 288 0.15 24.53 5.33
CA ILE A 288 -0.59 25.45 4.46
C ILE A 288 -1.54 26.35 5.28
N ASN A 289 -2.04 27.38 4.66
CA ASN A 289 -3.14 28.13 5.25
C ASN A 289 -4.34 27.19 5.40
N ARG A 290 -4.76 26.94 6.65
CA ARG A 290 -5.82 25.99 6.96
C ARG A 290 -7.10 26.28 6.19
N ILE A 291 -7.65 25.24 5.57
CA ILE A 291 -8.94 25.31 4.88
C ILE A 291 -9.98 24.64 5.78
N SER A 292 -10.78 25.44 6.44
CA SER A 292 -11.79 24.93 7.40
C SER A 292 -12.87 24.09 6.69
N GLN A 293 -13.47 23.15 7.42
CA GLN A 293 -14.60 22.34 6.91
C GLN A 293 -15.74 23.20 6.37
N LYS A 294 -16.04 24.33 7.04
CA LYS A 294 -17.05 25.27 6.57
C LYS A 294 -16.71 25.84 5.18
N LYS A 295 -15.43 26.18 4.94
CA LYS A 295 -14.96 26.65 3.64
C LYS A 295 -15.04 25.54 2.59
N ILE A 296 -14.63 24.32 2.93
CA ILE A 296 -14.71 23.14 2.05
C ILE A 296 -16.16 22.88 1.62
N GLN A 297 -17.10 22.91 2.55
CA GLN A 297 -18.53 22.67 2.28
C GLN A 297 -19.20 23.79 1.44
N SER A 298 -18.71 25.02 1.54
CA SER A 298 -19.23 26.15 0.78
C SER A 298 -18.56 26.41 -0.55
N ASP A 299 -17.42 25.77 -0.80
CA ASP A 299 -16.65 25.94 -2.04
C ASP A 299 -17.30 25.24 -3.22
N SER A 300 -17.27 25.87 -4.41
CA SER A 300 -17.94 25.36 -5.60
C SER A 300 -17.39 24.04 -6.12
N VAL A 301 -16.09 23.79 -5.93
CA VAL A 301 -15.40 22.57 -6.38
C VAL A 301 -15.49 21.49 -5.30
N PHE A 302 -15.10 21.81 -4.07
CA PHE A 302 -15.03 20.82 -3.00
C PHE A 302 -16.39 20.25 -2.61
N LYS A 303 -17.46 21.06 -2.59
CA LYS A 303 -18.81 20.59 -2.21
C LYS A 303 -19.32 19.45 -3.07
N GLU A 304 -18.80 19.31 -4.30
CA GLU A 304 -19.21 18.24 -5.21
C GLU A 304 -18.51 16.91 -4.92
N LEU A 305 -17.41 16.91 -4.15
CA LEU A 305 -16.69 15.70 -3.80
C LEU A 305 -17.56 14.77 -2.92
N PRO A 306 -17.61 13.46 -3.25
CA PRO A 306 -18.36 12.50 -2.45
C PRO A 306 -17.93 12.47 -0.97
N ILE A 307 -16.64 12.67 -0.69
CA ILE A 307 -16.10 12.68 0.66
C ILE A 307 -16.57 13.89 1.48
N VAL A 308 -16.73 15.04 0.84
CA VAL A 308 -17.26 16.26 1.47
C VAL A 308 -18.74 16.10 1.82
N LYS A 309 -19.52 15.48 0.90
CA LYS A 309 -20.92 15.11 1.14
C LYS A 309 -21.10 14.13 2.30
N LYS A 310 -20.07 13.34 2.62
CA LYS A 310 -20.00 12.43 3.77
C LYS A 310 -19.35 13.07 5.02
N ASN A 311 -19.23 14.39 5.08
CA ASN A 311 -18.57 15.12 6.18
C ASN A 311 -17.16 14.58 6.48
N MET A 312 -16.39 14.26 5.46
CA MET A 312 -15.01 13.73 5.55
C MET A 312 -14.90 12.35 6.24
N GLN A 313 -16.00 11.61 6.35
CA GLN A 313 -15.98 10.25 6.92
C GLN A 313 -15.40 9.26 5.89
N GLY A 314 -14.41 8.45 6.31
CA GLY A 314 -13.70 7.51 5.44
C GLY A 314 -12.71 8.20 4.49
N ILE A 315 -12.11 9.28 4.93
CA ILE A 315 -11.23 10.15 4.14
C ILE A 315 -9.91 9.48 3.71
N ASN A 316 -9.41 8.52 4.51
CA ASN A 316 -8.08 7.95 4.30
C ASN A 316 -7.96 7.21 2.97
N GLY A 317 -7.04 7.65 2.14
CA GLY A 317 -6.75 7.08 0.82
C GLY A 317 -7.73 7.51 -0.28
N VAL A 318 -8.55 8.52 -0.03
CA VAL A 318 -9.42 9.09 -1.07
C VAL A 318 -8.56 9.88 -2.06
N GLU A 319 -8.55 9.46 -3.31
CA GLU A 319 -7.83 10.15 -4.38
C GLU A 319 -8.44 11.51 -4.70
N LEU A 320 -7.60 12.50 -4.90
CA LEU A 320 -7.93 13.83 -5.36
C LEU A 320 -7.57 13.97 -6.84
N TYR A 321 -8.53 14.35 -7.66
CA TYR A 321 -8.23 14.71 -9.03
C TYR A 321 -7.25 15.88 -9.09
N PRO A 322 -6.35 15.93 -10.09
CA PRO A 322 -5.38 17.01 -10.25
C PRO A 322 -5.99 18.42 -10.21
N SER A 323 -7.14 18.63 -10.83
CA SER A 323 -7.86 19.90 -10.78
C SER A 323 -8.31 20.28 -9.37
N VAL A 324 -8.74 19.30 -8.56
CA VAL A 324 -9.16 19.52 -7.17
C VAL A 324 -7.96 19.83 -6.29
N TYR A 325 -6.85 19.11 -6.46
CA TYR A 325 -5.60 19.38 -5.76
C TYR A 325 -5.06 20.78 -6.10
N ASN A 326 -5.01 21.14 -7.38
CA ASN A 326 -4.58 22.47 -7.82
C ASN A 326 -5.46 23.58 -7.23
N HIS A 327 -6.78 23.38 -7.23
CA HIS A 327 -7.73 24.30 -6.60
C HIS A 327 -7.51 24.44 -5.09
N LEU A 328 -7.16 23.34 -4.41
CA LEU A 328 -6.79 23.36 -2.99
C LEU A 328 -5.58 24.27 -2.76
N LEU A 329 -4.54 24.15 -3.58
CA LEU A 329 -3.34 25.01 -3.49
C LEU A 329 -3.68 26.48 -3.68
N ASP A 330 -4.59 26.81 -4.62
CA ASP A 330 -5.02 28.18 -4.85
C ASP A 330 -5.74 28.76 -3.64
N ILE A 331 -6.66 28.01 -3.02
CA ILE A 331 -7.36 28.46 -1.81
C ILE A 331 -6.40 28.60 -0.63
N ALA A 332 -5.48 27.65 -0.48
CA ALA A 332 -4.46 27.69 0.57
C ALA A 332 -3.39 28.77 0.32
N LYS A 333 -3.33 29.34 -0.88
CA LYS A 333 -2.24 30.23 -1.34
C LYS A 333 -0.86 29.60 -1.12
N SER A 334 -0.75 28.35 -1.53
CA SER A 334 0.47 27.55 -1.39
C SER A 334 1.28 27.58 -2.68
N ASP A 335 2.61 27.71 -2.53
CA ASP A 335 3.55 27.69 -3.65
C ASP A 335 4.01 26.28 -4.06
N LEU A 336 3.37 25.23 -3.49
CA LEU A 336 3.63 23.86 -3.90
C LEU A 336 3.29 23.64 -5.37
N THR A 337 4.05 22.74 -6.02
CA THR A 337 3.89 22.43 -7.44
C THR A 337 2.49 21.91 -7.75
N LYS A 338 1.83 22.55 -8.70
CA LYS A 338 0.56 22.10 -9.27
C LYS A 338 0.81 20.96 -10.24
N PHE A 339 -0.17 20.08 -10.38
CA PHE A 339 -0.13 19.04 -11.39
C PHE A 339 -0.34 19.65 -12.79
N ASN A 340 0.58 19.35 -13.69
CA ASN A 340 0.42 19.63 -15.12
C ASN A 340 -0.34 18.48 -15.78
N PHE A 341 -1.61 18.30 -15.45
CA PHE A 341 -2.46 17.39 -16.17
C PHE A 341 -3.21 18.22 -17.23
N ALA A 342 -2.67 18.24 -18.44
CA ALA A 342 -2.83 19.30 -19.41
C ALA A 342 -4.08 19.18 -20.30
N ILE A 343 -5.11 18.45 -19.92
CA ILE A 343 -6.28 18.35 -20.80
C ILE A 343 -7.53 18.86 -20.09
N GLU A 344 -7.93 20.07 -20.45
CA GLU A 344 -9.22 20.63 -20.03
C GLU A 344 -10.37 19.83 -20.66
N ASN A 345 -11.27 19.37 -19.82
CA ASN A 345 -12.42 18.61 -20.24
C ASN A 345 -13.60 19.53 -20.53
N ASN A 346 -13.83 19.79 -21.82
CA ASN A 346 -14.96 20.60 -22.29
C ASN A 346 -16.22 19.76 -22.65
N HIS A 347 -16.16 18.43 -22.49
CA HIS A 347 -17.22 17.51 -22.88
C HIS A 347 -18.11 17.09 -21.71
N THR A 348 -18.76 18.06 -21.07
CA THR A 348 -19.64 17.83 -19.90
C THR A 348 -20.92 17.06 -20.25
N GLU A 349 -21.29 16.99 -21.51
CA GLU A 349 -22.46 16.25 -22.04
C GLU A 349 -22.22 14.73 -22.12
N LEU A 350 -20.96 14.26 -22.07
CA LEU A 350 -20.64 12.84 -22.08
C LEU A 350 -20.80 12.25 -20.69
N LYS A 351 -21.41 11.08 -20.57
CA LYS A 351 -21.73 10.44 -19.30
C LYS A 351 -21.13 9.06 -19.12
N ARG A 352 -20.69 8.41 -20.19
CA ARG A 352 -20.20 7.04 -20.20
C ARG A 352 -19.22 6.82 -21.36
N GLU A 353 -18.46 5.74 -21.28
CA GLU A 353 -17.46 5.34 -22.28
C GLU A 353 -18.05 5.24 -23.69
N LYS A 354 -19.26 4.67 -23.81
CA LYS A 354 -19.97 4.60 -25.09
C LYS A 354 -20.22 5.96 -25.73
N ASP A 355 -20.41 7.00 -24.94
CA ASP A 355 -20.58 8.36 -25.46
C ASP A 355 -19.27 8.90 -26.04
N VAL A 356 -18.11 8.51 -25.47
CA VAL A 356 -16.77 8.83 -26.00
C VAL A 356 -16.56 8.11 -27.34
N GLU A 357 -16.86 6.81 -27.40
CA GLU A 357 -16.78 6.05 -28.66
C GLU A 357 -17.62 6.68 -29.77
N ASP A 358 -18.91 6.93 -29.53
CA ASP A 358 -19.84 7.31 -30.56
C ASP A 358 -19.73 8.79 -30.96
N LYS A 359 -19.36 9.69 -30.02
CA LYS A 359 -19.35 11.15 -30.30
C LYS A 359 -17.95 11.73 -30.55
N LEU A 360 -16.90 11.03 -30.16
CA LEU A 360 -15.54 11.51 -30.33
C LEU A 360 -14.71 10.60 -31.23
N VAL A 361 -14.60 9.30 -30.89
CA VAL A 361 -13.71 8.37 -31.60
C VAL A 361 -14.20 8.06 -33.02
N LYS A 362 -15.48 7.68 -33.20
CA LYS A 362 -16.03 7.37 -34.54
C LYS A 362 -16.00 8.56 -35.49
N PRO A 363 -16.46 9.78 -35.12
CA PRO A 363 -16.32 10.94 -35.97
C PRO A 363 -14.88 11.30 -36.32
N PHE A 364 -13.95 11.02 -35.39
CA PHE A 364 -12.53 11.23 -35.66
C PHE A 364 -11.97 10.19 -36.65
N LEU A 365 -12.34 8.92 -36.54
CA LEU A 365 -12.01 7.91 -37.54
C LEU A 365 -12.55 8.24 -38.93
N GLU A 366 -13.80 8.67 -39.01
CA GLU A 366 -14.40 9.13 -40.29
C GLU A 366 -13.62 10.30 -40.89
N LYS A 367 -13.19 11.28 -40.05
CA LYS A 367 -12.36 12.40 -40.51
C LYS A 367 -11.02 11.94 -41.06
N LEU A 368 -10.44 10.89 -40.49
CA LEU A 368 -9.19 10.25 -40.96
C LEU A 368 -9.40 9.39 -42.20
N GLY A 369 -10.65 9.24 -42.68
CA GLY A 369 -10.99 8.48 -43.90
C GLY A 369 -11.32 7.01 -43.66
N PHE A 370 -11.45 6.59 -42.42
CA PHE A 370 -11.87 5.22 -42.08
C PHE A 370 -13.41 5.13 -42.07
N SER A 371 -13.95 4.12 -42.70
CA SER A 371 -15.38 3.77 -42.68
C SER A 371 -15.65 2.67 -41.64
N GLU A 372 -16.91 2.39 -41.33
CA GLU A 372 -17.30 1.28 -40.46
C GLU A 372 -16.81 -0.11 -40.93
N ASN A 373 -16.41 -0.25 -42.19
CA ASN A 373 -15.86 -1.49 -42.74
C ASN A 373 -14.36 -1.63 -42.48
N ASP A 374 -13.69 -0.54 -42.11
CA ASP A 374 -12.24 -0.52 -41.92
C ASP A 374 -11.84 -0.83 -40.48
N TYR A 375 -12.80 -0.96 -39.56
CA TYR A 375 -12.51 -1.30 -38.16
C TYR A 375 -13.52 -2.29 -37.59
N VAL A 376 -13.05 -3.03 -36.57
CA VAL A 376 -13.90 -3.93 -35.76
C VAL A 376 -13.91 -3.43 -34.32
N GLN A 377 -15.10 -3.22 -33.76
CA GLN A 377 -15.28 -2.93 -32.35
C GLN A 377 -15.28 -4.20 -31.50
N GLN A 378 -14.62 -4.16 -30.35
CA GLN A 378 -14.58 -5.25 -29.36
C GLN A 378 -14.14 -6.59 -29.96
N LEU A 379 -13.08 -6.56 -30.77
CA LEU A 379 -12.50 -7.76 -31.37
C LEU A 379 -12.01 -8.72 -30.28
N GLN A 380 -12.54 -9.94 -30.27
CA GLN A 380 -12.14 -10.95 -29.29
C GLN A 380 -10.89 -11.70 -29.73
N ILE A 381 -9.77 -11.47 -29.08
CA ILE A 381 -8.49 -12.10 -29.36
C ILE A 381 -8.22 -13.16 -28.29
N ARG A 382 -8.04 -14.43 -28.68
CA ARG A 382 -7.67 -15.50 -27.75
C ARG A 382 -6.19 -15.43 -27.40
N VAL A 383 -5.86 -15.63 -26.13
CA VAL A 383 -4.49 -15.71 -25.63
C VAL A 383 -4.21 -17.14 -25.16
N GLY A 384 -3.43 -17.87 -25.96
CA GLY A 384 -3.09 -19.26 -25.67
C GLY A 384 -4.31 -20.21 -25.67
N ASN A 385 -4.20 -21.29 -24.89
CA ASN A 385 -5.27 -22.30 -24.76
C ASN A 385 -6.30 -22.02 -23.66
N HIS A 386 -6.21 -20.84 -23.00
CA HIS A 386 -7.11 -20.47 -21.93
C HIS A 386 -8.34 -19.71 -22.45
N ASN A 387 -9.44 -19.74 -21.69
CA ASN A 387 -10.65 -18.96 -21.99
C ASN A 387 -10.44 -17.43 -21.83
N PHE A 388 -9.21 -16.98 -21.64
CA PHE A 388 -8.85 -15.58 -21.55
C PHE A 388 -8.89 -14.95 -22.95
N LYS A 389 -9.60 -13.82 -23.05
CA LYS A 389 -9.70 -13.03 -24.27
C LYS A 389 -9.24 -11.61 -23.98
N LEU A 390 -8.45 -11.06 -24.88
CA LEU A 390 -8.22 -9.62 -24.95
C LEU A 390 -9.31 -9.03 -25.86
N ILE A 391 -9.87 -7.87 -25.45
CA ILE A 391 -10.98 -7.26 -26.18
C ILE A 391 -10.70 -5.76 -26.31
N PRO A 392 -9.84 -5.32 -27.26
CA PRO A 392 -9.64 -3.90 -27.56
C PRO A 392 -10.94 -3.28 -28.12
N ASP A 393 -11.18 -2.00 -27.80
CA ASP A 393 -12.43 -1.32 -28.17
C ASP A 393 -12.54 -1.09 -29.67
N PHE A 394 -11.45 -0.66 -30.33
CA PHE A 394 -11.38 -0.53 -31.78
C PHE A 394 -10.11 -1.16 -32.32
N VAL A 395 -10.24 -1.91 -33.41
CA VAL A 395 -9.12 -2.52 -34.14
C VAL A 395 -9.27 -2.13 -35.62
N ILE A 396 -8.30 -1.39 -36.16
CA ILE A 396 -8.32 -0.83 -37.49
C ILE A 396 -7.61 -1.79 -38.45
N ASN A 397 -8.25 -2.08 -39.57
CA ASN A 397 -7.79 -3.00 -40.61
C ASN A 397 -7.33 -4.36 -40.05
N PRO A 398 -8.18 -5.07 -39.26
CA PRO A 398 -7.78 -6.34 -38.69
C PRO A 398 -7.60 -7.41 -39.78
N VAL A 399 -6.49 -8.16 -39.67
CA VAL A 399 -6.20 -9.30 -40.51
C VAL A 399 -6.06 -10.55 -39.65
N VAL A 400 -6.68 -11.64 -40.08
CA VAL A 400 -6.55 -12.95 -39.44
C VAL A 400 -5.79 -13.90 -40.38
N ALA A 401 -4.60 -14.31 -39.99
CA ALA A 401 -3.79 -15.24 -40.71
C ALA A 401 -3.26 -16.35 -39.80
N ASN A 402 -3.49 -17.61 -40.16
CA ASN A 402 -3.04 -18.77 -39.39
C ASN A 402 -3.47 -18.73 -37.89
N GLY A 403 -4.62 -18.20 -37.60
CA GLY A 403 -5.13 -18.09 -36.21
C GLY A 403 -4.52 -16.93 -35.40
N HIS A 404 -3.67 -16.11 -35.98
CA HIS A 404 -3.13 -14.89 -35.41
C HIS A 404 -3.90 -13.66 -35.93
N HIS A 405 -4.18 -12.75 -35.02
CA HIS A 405 -4.73 -11.44 -35.34
C HIS A 405 -3.60 -10.42 -35.46
N SER A 406 -3.65 -9.59 -36.51
CA SER A 406 -2.81 -8.40 -36.67
C SER A 406 -3.66 -7.23 -37.10
N ALA A 407 -3.20 -6.01 -36.90
CA ALA A 407 -3.91 -4.80 -37.26
C ALA A 407 -2.93 -3.65 -37.52
N ASP A 408 -3.39 -2.61 -38.24
CA ASP A 408 -2.61 -1.39 -38.43
C ASP A 408 -2.56 -0.58 -37.11
N TYR A 409 -3.73 -0.39 -36.50
CA TYR A 409 -3.88 0.37 -35.25
C TYR A 409 -4.90 -0.29 -34.34
N HIS A 410 -4.81 0.03 -33.05
CA HIS A 410 -5.87 -0.25 -32.09
C HIS A 410 -6.09 1.00 -31.22
N ILE A 411 -7.30 1.15 -30.68
CA ILE A 411 -7.67 2.23 -29.78
C ILE A 411 -8.35 1.60 -28.57
N GLU A 412 -7.83 1.93 -27.40
CA GLU A 412 -8.48 1.66 -26.11
C GLU A 412 -9.24 2.90 -25.67
N VAL A 413 -10.50 2.77 -25.33
CA VAL A 413 -11.37 3.88 -24.97
C VAL A 413 -11.64 3.84 -23.47
N LYS A 414 -11.61 4.99 -22.83
CA LYS A 414 -12.05 5.17 -21.44
C LYS A 414 -13.02 6.34 -21.35
N PHE A 415 -13.94 6.27 -20.40
CA PHE A 415 -14.84 7.41 -20.19
C PHE A 415 -14.06 8.66 -19.80
N SER A 416 -13.11 8.53 -18.87
CA SER A 416 -12.30 9.65 -18.37
C SER A 416 -10.95 9.20 -17.91
N ILE A 417 -9.92 9.97 -18.25
CA ILE A 417 -8.57 9.85 -17.73
C ILE A 417 -8.25 11.15 -16.99
N SER A 418 -8.56 11.16 -15.69
CA SER A 418 -8.50 12.36 -14.86
C SER A 418 -7.18 12.52 -14.12
N SER A 419 -6.27 11.52 -14.19
CA SER A 419 -4.95 11.58 -13.57
C SER A 419 -3.92 10.81 -14.39
N SER A 420 -2.63 11.15 -14.21
CA SER A 420 -1.53 10.42 -14.83
C SER A 420 -1.44 8.96 -14.38
N LYS A 421 -1.88 8.65 -13.15
CA LYS A 421 -1.97 7.27 -12.66
C LYS A 421 -2.98 6.45 -13.48
N ILE A 422 -4.20 6.96 -13.66
CA ILE A 422 -5.21 6.28 -14.48
C ILE A 422 -4.68 6.08 -15.91
N LEU A 423 -4.00 7.09 -16.46
CA LEU A 423 -3.36 6.97 -17.76
C LEU A 423 -2.32 5.85 -17.80
N ASP A 424 -1.45 5.77 -16.80
CA ASP A 424 -0.43 4.71 -16.71
C ASP A 424 -1.07 3.30 -16.64
N ASP A 425 -2.16 3.14 -15.89
CA ASP A 425 -2.88 1.86 -15.78
C ASP A 425 -3.51 1.46 -17.13
N VAL A 426 -4.13 2.43 -17.83
CA VAL A 426 -4.71 2.20 -19.16
C VAL A 426 -3.63 1.90 -20.20
N LYS A 427 -2.44 2.53 -20.12
CA LYS A 427 -1.29 2.23 -20.98
C LYS A 427 -0.84 0.77 -20.88
N VAL A 428 -0.84 0.20 -19.68
CA VAL A 428 -0.50 -1.22 -19.48
C VAL A 428 -1.48 -2.13 -20.24
N GLN A 429 -2.77 -1.81 -20.17
CA GLN A 429 -3.82 -2.55 -20.89
C GLN A 429 -3.66 -2.39 -22.41
N ALA A 430 -3.58 -1.16 -22.90
CA ALA A 430 -3.44 -0.87 -24.32
C ALA A 430 -2.17 -1.46 -24.93
N ARG A 431 -1.04 -1.42 -24.21
CA ARG A 431 0.21 -2.06 -24.60
C ARG A 431 0.08 -3.58 -24.78
N SER A 432 -0.71 -4.24 -23.92
CA SER A 432 -0.97 -5.67 -24.05
C SER A 432 -1.69 -6.00 -25.36
N TYR A 433 -2.64 -5.16 -25.77
CA TYR A 433 -3.34 -5.29 -27.04
C TYR A 433 -2.41 -5.01 -28.23
N ALA A 434 -1.61 -3.93 -28.13
CA ALA A 434 -0.63 -3.58 -29.14
C ALA A 434 0.35 -4.71 -29.45
N LYS A 435 0.90 -5.34 -28.40
CA LYS A 435 1.81 -6.47 -28.53
C LYS A 435 1.15 -7.68 -29.19
N GLN A 436 -0.09 -7.98 -28.84
CA GLN A 436 -0.81 -9.12 -29.38
C GLN A 436 -1.21 -8.92 -30.85
N LEU A 437 -1.61 -7.69 -31.22
CA LEU A 437 -1.98 -7.32 -32.57
C LEU A 437 -0.78 -6.94 -33.46
N GLY A 438 0.38 -6.72 -32.86
CA GLY A 438 1.59 -6.29 -33.56
C GLY A 438 1.48 -4.88 -34.15
N THR A 439 0.60 -4.02 -33.60
CA THR A 439 0.42 -2.66 -34.06
C THR A 439 1.65 -1.80 -33.82
N PHE A 440 1.88 -0.81 -34.67
CA PHE A 440 3.04 0.08 -34.52
C PHE A 440 2.83 1.11 -33.41
N TYR A 441 1.58 1.58 -33.25
CA TYR A 441 1.16 2.51 -32.22
C TYR A 441 0.14 1.87 -31.27
N SER A 442 0.22 2.27 -30.00
CA SER A 442 -0.82 2.05 -29.01
C SER A 442 -1.55 3.37 -28.76
N ILE A 443 -2.84 3.38 -29.01
CA ILE A 443 -3.67 4.60 -28.94
C ILE A 443 -4.68 4.46 -27.80
N ILE A 444 -4.76 5.48 -26.97
CA ILE A 444 -5.74 5.58 -25.88
C ILE A 444 -6.58 6.82 -26.16
N ALA A 445 -7.90 6.71 -26.03
CA ALA A 445 -8.84 7.80 -26.21
C ALA A 445 -9.76 7.94 -24.99
N ALA A 446 -9.97 9.18 -24.52
CA ALA A 446 -10.92 9.48 -23.47
C ALA A 446 -11.58 10.84 -23.73
N LYS A 447 -12.55 11.22 -22.92
CA LYS A 447 -13.21 12.53 -23.10
C LYS A 447 -12.25 13.72 -23.01
N GLU A 448 -11.11 13.55 -22.32
CA GLU A 448 -10.08 14.56 -22.19
C GLU A 448 -9.19 14.68 -23.43
N GLY A 449 -9.01 13.61 -24.22
CA GLY A 449 -8.15 13.63 -25.40
C GLY A 449 -7.66 12.26 -25.84
N VAL A 450 -6.55 12.26 -26.59
CA VAL A 450 -5.92 11.07 -27.17
C VAL A 450 -4.44 11.02 -26.82
N TRP A 451 -3.94 9.84 -26.43
CA TRP A 451 -2.55 9.56 -26.13
C TRP A 451 -2.03 8.46 -27.04
N ILE A 452 -0.83 8.66 -27.59
CA ILE A 452 -0.22 7.75 -28.56
C ILE A 452 1.17 7.36 -28.08
N SER A 453 1.44 6.06 -28.04
CA SER A 453 2.76 5.48 -27.71
C SER A 453 3.27 4.62 -28.85
N GLU A 454 4.58 4.58 -29.08
CA GLU A 454 5.23 3.89 -30.19
C GLU A 454 5.85 2.55 -29.79
N LYS A 455 5.90 1.59 -30.73
CA LYS A 455 6.47 0.27 -30.55
C LYS A 455 7.98 0.30 -30.29
N ALA A 456 8.70 1.32 -30.79
CA ALA A 456 10.16 1.40 -30.67
C ALA A 456 10.66 1.26 -29.24
N ASP A 457 9.93 1.82 -28.28
CA ASP A 457 10.25 1.74 -26.85
C ASP A 457 9.34 0.77 -26.09
N ASP A 458 8.84 -0.26 -26.76
CA ASP A 458 7.92 -1.23 -26.17
C ASP A 458 6.62 -0.58 -25.63
N TYR A 459 6.18 0.49 -26.27
CA TYR A 459 5.04 1.32 -25.90
C TYR A 459 5.14 1.92 -24.47
N THR A 460 6.35 2.13 -23.98
CA THR A 460 6.57 2.63 -22.63
C THR A 460 6.62 4.14 -22.55
N ASN A 461 7.04 4.80 -23.64
CA ASN A 461 7.11 6.26 -23.73
C ASN A 461 5.88 6.83 -24.43
N ASP A 462 5.40 7.97 -23.94
CA ASP A 462 4.42 8.76 -24.66
C ASP A 462 5.14 9.54 -25.74
N ILE A 463 4.61 9.45 -26.95
CA ILE A 463 5.11 10.23 -28.05
C ILE A 463 4.32 11.53 -28.14
N LEU A 464 3.02 11.43 -28.14
CA LEU A 464 2.10 12.53 -28.38
C LEU A 464 0.86 12.44 -27.49
N SER A 465 0.36 13.60 -27.10
CA SER A 465 -0.97 13.74 -26.48
C SER A 465 -1.68 14.92 -27.11
N PHE A 466 -2.96 14.76 -27.44
CA PHE A 466 -3.78 15.77 -28.10
C PHE A 466 -5.11 15.93 -27.38
N SER A 467 -5.59 17.17 -27.26
CA SER A 467 -6.99 17.45 -26.98
C SER A 467 -7.85 17.20 -28.22
N TRP A 468 -9.14 16.96 -28.04
CA TRP A 468 -10.07 16.80 -29.16
C TRP A 468 -10.21 18.08 -30.01
N GLU A 469 -9.93 19.25 -29.42
CA GLU A 469 -9.95 20.53 -30.15
C GLU A 469 -8.73 20.66 -31.06
N GLU A 470 -7.54 20.27 -30.59
CA GLU A 470 -6.34 20.22 -31.44
C GLU A 470 -6.55 19.27 -32.61
N LEU A 471 -7.08 18.07 -32.38
CA LEU A 471 -7.38 17.09 -33.43
C LEU A 471 -8.45 17.57 -34.43
N LYS A 472 -9.31 18.50 -34.02
CA LYS A 472 -10.30 19.13 -34.92
C LYS A 472 -9.71 20.23 -35.81
N SER A 473 -8.65 20.91 -35.29
CA SER A 473 -8.10 22.11 -35.97
C SER A 473 -7.05 21.81 -37.03
N GLU A 474 -6.39 20.66 -36.96
CA GLU A 474 -5.42 20.23 -37.97
C GLU A 474 -6.13 19.54 -39.14
N THR A 475 -6.25 20.25 -40.21
CA THR A 475 -6.64 19.77 -41.55
C THR A 475 -5.49 19.89 -42.49
#